data_4cfbfd8405db18365a07aa78a2d493ca
#
_entry.id   4cfbfd8405db18365a07aa78a2d493ca
#
_cell.length_a   1.000
_cell.length_b   1.000
_cell.length_c   1.000
_cell.angle_alpha   90.00
_cell.angle_beta   90.00
_cell.angle_gamma   90.00
#
_symmetry.space_group_name_H-M   'P 1'
#
loop_
_entity.id
_entity.type
_entity.pdbx_description
1 polymer ?
#
loop_
_entity_poly.entity_id
_entity_poly.type
_entity_poly.pdbx_seq_one_letter_code
_entity_poly.pdbx_strand_id
1 'polypeptide(L)'
;SERCIRDSYAPTDPRYHEKGFMVAQFSPDTISPRAMLEGAERTAQLFDVTREELDPWAVRSHARAAAARPVVAPFIAPLFGVCEDEGIRPHFSQKLARRMPTLFTEEETRNLLGDAAPIRKIVPTLTAATSCLTHDGAAFVVLASQRKVADLGPHVKPLARIIGAADVGVDPRLS
;
A
#
# COMPACT_ATOMS: atom_id res chain seq x y z
N SER A 1 0.30 -15.84 -12.08
CA SER A 1 0.09 -14.93 -10.96
C SER A 1 -0.93 -15.46 -9.95
N GLU A 2 -2.02 -16.10 -10.37
CA GLU A 2 -2.98 -16.72 -9.42
C GLU A 2 -2.41 -17.90 -8.60
N ARG A 3 -1.37 -18.58 -9.09
CA ARG A 3 -0.73 -19.68 -8.36
C ARG A 3 0.08 -19.23 -7.16
N CYS A 4 0.74 -18.07 -7.22
CA CYS A 4 1.59 -17.58 -6.13
C CYS A 4 0.76 -17.24 -4.87
N ILE A 5 -0.42 -16.68 -5.08
CA ILE A 5 -1.33 -16.30 -3.97
C ILE A 5 -1.88 -17.53 -3.25
N ARG A 6 -2.04 -18.65 -3.95
CA ARG A 6 -2.55 -19.89 -3.35
C ARG A 6 -1.54 -20.63 -2.46
N ASP A 7 -0.25 -20.49 -2.75
CA ASP A 7 0.78 -21.29 -2.10
C ASP A 7 1.43 -20.57 -0.91
N SER A 8 1.30 -19.23 -0.80
CA SER A 8 1.95 -18.46 0.26
C SER A 8 1.24 -18.52 1.62
N TYR A 9 -0.01 -18.91 1.66
CA TYR A 9 -0.74 -19.05 2.90
C TYR A 9 -1.13 -20.51 3.11
N ALA A 10 -0.42 -21.19 4.02
CA ALA A 10 -0.76 -22.55 4.39
C ALA A 10 -2.21 -22.59 4.85
N PRO A 11 -3.08 -23.31 4.17
CA PRO A 11 -4.50 -23.29 4.44
C PRO A 11 -4.81 -24.27 5.57
N THR A 12 -4.35 -23.95 6.75
CA THR A 12 -4.76 -24.68 7.95
C THR A 12 -6.09 -24.20 8.51
N ASP A 13 -6.56 -23.04 8.04
CA ASP A 13 -7.85 -22.50 8.45
C ASP A 13 -8.90 -22.73 7.34
N PRO A 14 -9.96 -23.54 7.63
CA PRO A 14 -11.00 -23.87 6.65
C PRO A 14 -11.71 -22.65 6.03
N ARG A 15 -11.67 -21.49 6.70
CA ARG A 15 -12.29 -20.24 6.22
C ARG A 15 -11.65 -19.73 4.93
N TYR A 16 -10.42 -20.15 4.64
CA TYR A 16 -9.64 -19.69 3.49
C TYR A 16 -9.64 -20.66 2.31
N HIS A 17 -10.17 -21.88 2.49
CA HIS A 17 -10.16 -22.92 1.46
C HIS A 17 -11.07 -22.64 0.25
N GLU A 18 -12.20 -21.96 0.47
CA GLU A 18 -13.21 -21.81 -0.58
C GLU A 18 -13.10 -20.53 -1.40
N LYS A 19 -12.43 -19.48 -0.91
CA LYS A 19 -12.50 -18.13 -1.50
C LYS A 19 -11.19 -17.61 -2.08
N GLY A 20 -10.11 -18.34 -1.99
CA GLY A 20 -8.79 -17.80 -2.29
C GLY A 20 -8.45 -16.66 -1.31
N PHE A 21 -7.18 -16.39 -1.08
CA PHE A 21 -6.75 -15.37 -0.12
C PHE A 21 -6.86 -13.96 -0.71
N MET A 22 -8.08 -13.51 -0.95
CA MET A 22 -8.35 -12.17 -1.48
C MET A 22 -8.63 -11.14 -0.38
N VAL A 23 -8.76 -11.61 0.88
CA VAL A 23 -9.18 -10.77 2.00
C VAL A 23 -8.27 -10.96 3.18
N ALA A 24 -7.50 -9.95 3.53
CA ALA A 24 -6.75 -9.90 4.77
C ALA A 24 -7.66 -9.37 5.89
N GLN A 25 -7.59 -10.00 7.07
CA GLN A 25 -8.26 -9.49 8.26
C GLN A 25 -7.37 -8.44 8.92
N PHE A 26 -7.73 -7.18 8.79
CA PHE A 26 -7.00 -6.06 9.40
C PHE A 26 -7.61 -5.59 10.74
N SER A 27 -8.77 -6.14 11.11
CA SER A 27 -9.46 -5.85 12.36
C SER A 27 -9.98 -7.14 12.98
N PRO A 28 -10.00 -7.29 14.32
CA PRO A 28 -10.45 -8.52 14.97
C PRO A 28 -11.92 -8.83 14.74
N ASP A 29 -12.77 -7.82 14.57
CA ASP A 29 -14.24 -7.99 14.63
C ASP A 29 -14.94 -7.88 13.27
N THR A 30 -14.27 -7.34 12.25
CA THR A 30 -14.91 -7.10 10.95
C THR A 30 -13.97 -7.50 9.82
N ILE A 31 -14.41 -8.44 8.99
CA ILE A 31 -13.71 -8.80 7.77
C ILE A 31 -14.42 -8.11 6.61
N SER A 32 -13.83 -7.05 6.10
CA SER A 32 -14.23 -6.45 4.83
C SER A 32 -13.17 -6.73 3.78
N PRO A 33 -13.54 -7.21 2.58
CA PRO A 33 -12.57 -7.34 1.48
C PRO A 33 -12.01 -5.99 1.04
N ARG A 34 -12.59 -4.90 1.50
CA ARG A 34 -12.23 -3.53 1.18
C ARG A 34 -11.69 -2.75 2.39
N ALA A 35 -11.38 -3.42 3.51
CA ALA A 35 -11.04 -2.76 4.77
C ALA A 35 -9.95 -1.69 4.63
N MET A 36 -8.88 -1.93 3.87
CA MET A 36 -7.83 -0.95 3.61
C MET A 36 -8.33 0.25 2.81
N LEU A 37 -9.15 0.02 1.79
CA LEU A 37 -9.74 1.09 0.99
C LEU A 37 -10.76 1.90 1.81
N GLU A 38 -11.57 1.22 2.62
CA GLU A 38 -12.55 1.85 3.51
C GLU A 38 -11.87 2.73 4.55
N GLY A 39 -10.77 2.25 5.15
CA GLY A 39 -9.95 3.03 6.07
C GLY A 39 -9.34 4.26 5.41
N ALA A 40 -8.75 4.10 4.24
CA ALA A 40 -8.15 5.20 3.49
C ALA A 40 -9.19 6.24 3.05
N GLU A 41 -10.37 5.82 2.57
CA GLU A 41 -11.47 6.75 2.22
C GLU A 41 -11.96 7.50 3.45
N ARG A 42 -12.15 6.80 4.59
CA ARG A 42 -12.53 7.42 5.86
C ARG A 42 -11.51 8.46 6.31
N THR A 43 -10.23 8.10 6.27
CA THR A 43 -9.13 9.00 6.63
C THR A 43 -9.11 10.23 5.73
N ALA A 44 -9.23 10.05 4.41
CA ALA A 44 -9.27 11.17 3.48
C ALA A 44 -10.42 12.14 3.78
N GLN A 45 -11.61 11.62 4.08
CA GLN A 45 -12.77 12.45 4.42
C GLN A 45 -12.62 13.16 5.77
N LEU A 46 -12.06 12.51 6.79
CA LEU A 46 -11.86 13.10 8.11
C LEU A 46 -10.79 14.19 8.13
N PHE A 47 -9.80 14.11 7.27
CA PHE A 47 -8.73 15.10 7.15
C PHE A 47 -8.90 16.04 5.96
N ASP A 48 -10.08 16.06 5.34
CA ASP A 48 -10.42 16.91 4.19
C ASP A 48 -9.42 16.78 3.02
N VAL A 49 -8.84 15.60 2.83
CA VAL A 49 -7.95 15.33 1.70
C VAL A 49 -8.76 15.16 0.44
N THR A 50 -8.50 15.95 -0.57
CA THR A 50 -9.25 15.99 -1.80
C THR A 50 -8.66 15.10 -2.89
N ARG A 51 -9.46 14.76 -3.90
CA ARG A 51 -8.98 14.05 -5.08
C ARG A 51 -7.96 14.86 -5.88
N GLU A 52 -8.14 16.18 -5.92
CA GLU A 52 -7.21 17.11 -6.58
C GLU A 52 -5.82 17.08 -5.96
N GLU A 53 -5.73 16.73 -4.69
CA GLU A 53 -4.46 16.54 -3.98
C GLU A 53 -3.90 15.12 -4.18
N LEU A 54 -4.76 14.09 -4.19
CA LEU A 54 -4.33 12.69 -4.31
C LEU A 54 -3.84 12.33 -5.72
N ASP A 55 -4.55 12.76 -6.77
CA ASP A 55 -4.19 12.41 -8.15
C ASP A 55 -2.76 12.83 -8.54
N PRO A 56 -2.26 14.06 -8.20
CA PRO A 56 -0.88 14.43 -8.45
C PRO A 56 0.14 13.57 -7.71
N TRP A 57 -0.20 13.09 -6.52
CA TRP A 57 0.67 12.18 -5.76
C TRP A 57 0.83 10.84 -6.47
N ALA A 58 -0.25 10.25 -6.98
CA ALA A 58 -0.21 9.02 -7.74
C ALA A 58 0.64 9.17 -9.01
N VAL A 59 0.45 10.25 -9.77
CA VAL A 59 1.24 10.55 -10.97
C VAL A 59 2.73 10.69 -10.63
N ARG A 60 3.05 11.45 -9.58
CA ARG A 60 4.42 11.63 -9.12
C ARG A 60 5.06 10.33 -8.64
N SER A 61 4.31 9.48 -7.95
CA SER A 61 4.76 8.18 -7.47
C SER A 61 5.21 7.30 -8.64
N HIS A 62 4.37 7.14 -9.65
CA HIS A 62 4.71 6.36 -10.85
C HIS A 62 5.90 6.93 -11.61
N ALA A 63 5.96 8.25 -11.78
CA ALA A 63 7.08 8.91 -12.46
C ALA A 63 8.41 8.70 -11.73
N ARG A 64 8.42 8.83 -10.41
CA ARG A 64 9.61 8.60 -9.58
C ARG A 64 10.04 7.14 -9.59
N ALA A 65 9.09 6.22 -9.46
CA ALA A 65 9.39 4.80 -9.52
C ALA A 65 9.98 4.40 -10.87
N ALA A 66 9.43 4.90 -11.98
CA ALA A 66 9.98 4.68 -13.32
C ALA A 66 11.40 5.23 -13.46
N ALA A 67 11.66 6.44 -12.97
CA ALA A 67 12.99 7.07 -12.99
C ALA A 67 14.00 6.32 -12.09
N ALA A 68 13.53 5.72 -11.00
CA ALA A 68 14.38 4.98 -10.05
C ALA A 68 14.72 3.56 -10.50
N ARG A 69 14.09 3.01 -11.54
CA ARG A 69 14.33 1.63 -12.01
C ARG A 69 15.81 1.25 -12.10
N PRO A 70 16.72 2.05 -12.71
CA PRO A 70 18.13 1.68 -12.79
C PRO A 70 18.83 1.59 -11.42
N VAL A 71 18.34 2.37 -10.45
CA VAL A 71 18.88 2.38 -9.09
C VAL A 71 18.37 1.20 -8.27
N VAL A 72 17.12 0.79 -8.49
CA VAL A 72 16.45 -0.28 -7.74
C VAL A 72 16.78 -1.65 -8.31
N ALA A 73 16.95 -1.77 -9.63
CA ALA A 73 17.18 -3.05 -10.31
C ALA A 73 18.28 -3.93 -9.69
N PRO A 74 19.44 -3.41 -9.23
CA PRO A 74 20.48 -4.23 -8.60
C PRO A 74 20.05 -4.90 -7.27
N PHE A 75 18.99 -4.41 -6.65
CA PHE A 75 18.46 -4.94 -5.38
C PHE A 75 17.32 -5.93 -5.58
N ILE A 76 16.85 -6.10 -6.80
CA ILE A 76 15.77 -7.06 -7.11
C ILE A 76 16.41 -8.44 -7.35
N ALA A 77 16.02 -9.40 -6.53
CA ALA A 77 16.33 -10.81 -6.75
C ALA A 77 15.28 -11.40 -7.72
N PRO A 78 15.67 -11.82 -8.94
CA PRO A 78 14.71 -12.41 -9.88
C PRO A 78 14.09 -13.69 -9.32
N LEU A 79 12.77 -13.82 -9.43
CA LEU A 79 12.04 -14.98 -8.96
C LEU A 79 10.99 -15.40 -10.01
N PHE A 80 10.97 -16.67 -10.38
CA PHE A 80 10.04 -17.25 -11.37
C PHE A 80 9.95 -16.48 -12.71
N GLY A 81 11.06 -15.88 -13.15
CA GLY A 81 11.11 -15.10 -14.37
C GLY A 81 10.69 -13.64 -14.24
N VAL A 82 10.23 -13.22 -13.08
CA VAL A 82 9.95 -11.81 -12.76
C VAL A 82 11.25 -11.16 -12.27
N CYS A 83 11.68 -10.12 -12.95
CA CYS A 83 12.93 -9.39 -12.65
C CYS A 83 12.75 -7.88 -12.49
N GLU A 84 11.53 -7.40 -12.57
CA GLU A 84 11.20 -5.99 -12.37
C GLU A 84 9.80 -5.84 -11.75
N ASP A 85 9.53 -4.65 -11.22
CA ASP A 85 8.23 -4.27 -10.69
C ASP A 85 7.23 -4.06 -11.83
N GLU A 86 6.16 -4.87 -11.87
CA GLU A 86 5.13 -4.83 -12.92
C GLU A 86 4.09 -3.73 -12.68
N GLY A 87 4.01 -3.18 -11.45
CA GLY A 87 3.01 -2.18 -11.06
C GLY A 87 3.29 -0.76 -11.55
N ILE A 88 4.53 -0.48 -11.97
CA ILE A 88 4.96 0.87 -12.38
C ILE A 88 4.40 1.22 -13.76
N ARG A 89 3.70 2.36 -13.85
CA ARG A 89 3.12 2.90 -15.10
C ARG A 89 3.84 4.19 -15.51
N PRO A 90 4.89 4.13 -16.36
CA PRO A 90 5.73 5.27 -16.69
C PRO A 90 4.99 6.44 -17.36
N HIS A 91 3.91 6.14 -18.07
CA HIS A 91 3.11 7.12 -18.83
C HIS A 91 1.80 7.52 -18.12
N PHE A 92 1.70 7.24 -16.82
CA PHE A 92 0.54 7.63 -16.04
C PHE A 92 0.51 9.16 -15.89
N SER A 93 -0.58 9.78 -16.34
CA SER A 93 -0.71 11.23 -16.41
C SER A 93 -1.87 11.77 -15.58
N GLN A 94 -1.80 13.05 -15.22
CA GLN A 94 -2.89 13.73 -14.51
C GLN A 94 -4.23 13.68 -15.27
N LYS A 95 -4.17 13.75 -16.60
CA LYS A 95 -5.38 13.62 -17.45
C LYS A 95 -6.01 12.24 -17.30
N LEU A 96 -5.20 11.21 -17.19
CA LEU A 96 -5.68 9.84 -16.98
C LEU A 96 -6.23 9.65 -15.57
N ALA A 97 -5.53 10.15 -14.55
CA ALA A 97 -5.95 10.07 -13.16
C ALA A 97 -7.35 10.71 -12.96
N ARG A 98 -7.55 11.91 -13.47
CA ARG A 98 -8.84 12.64 -13.38
C ARG A 98 -10.03 11.89 -14.01
N ARG A 99 -9.78 11.02 -14.99
CA ARG A 99 -10.82 10.25 -15.68
C ARG A 99 -11.20 8.96 -14.96
N MET A 100 -10.46 8.56 -13.95
CA MET A 100 -10.75 7.33 -13.24
C MET A 100 -11.98 7.52 -12.34
N PRO A 101 -12.90 6.54 -12.33
CA PRO A 101 -14.03 6.57 -11.42
C PRO A 101 -13.57 6.41 -9.98
N THR A 102 -14.33 6.93 -9.04
CA THR A 102 -14.16 6.68 -7.61
C THR A 102 -14.51 5.24 -7.26
N LEU A 103 -13.82 4.68 -6.28
CA LEU A 103 -14.07 3.32 -5.79
C LEU A 103 -15.27 3.21 -4.85
N PHE A 104 -15.74 4.36 -4.36
CA PHE A 104 -16.90 4.48 -3.48
C PHE A 104 -17.92 5.43 -4.08
N THR A 105 -19.18 5.19 -3.76
CA THR A 105 -20.28 6.14 -3.98
C THR A 105 -20.38 7.13 -2.81
N GLU A 106 -21.14 8.21 -2.97
CA GLU A 106 -21.42 9.13 -1.87
C GLU A 106 -22.10 8.42 -0.69
N GLU A 107 -23.04 7.52 -0.98
CA GLU A 107 -23.76 6.75 0.04
C GLU A 107 -22.83 5.82 0.81
N GLU A 108 -21.98 5.05 0.11
CA GLU A 108 -21.00 4.18 0.75
C GLU A 108 -20.05 4.99 1.65
N THR A 109 -19.53 6.12 1.16
CA THR A 109 -18.63 6.98 1.94
C THR A 109 -19.35 7.57 3.17
N ARG A 110 -20.62 7.95 3.03
CA ARG A 110 -21.45 8.42 4.15
C ARG A 110 -21.61 7.33 5.21
N ASN A 111 -21.87 6.11 4.79
CA ASN A 111 -22.02 4.97 5.70
C ASN A 111 -20.68 4.63 6.41
N LEU A 112 -19.54 4.77 5.72
CA LEU A 112 -18.22 4.59 6.34
C LEU A 112 -17.95 5.60 7.45
N LEU A 113 -18.43 6.82 7.30
CA LEU A 113 -18.27 7.90 8.28
C LEU A 113 -19.23 7.78 9.47
N GLY A 114 -20.40 7.17 9.27
CA GLY A 114 -21.43 7.03 10.30
C GLY A 114 -21.85 8.40 10.88
N ASP A 115 -21.82 8.52 12.21
CA ASP A 115 -22.17 9.77 12.92
C ASP A 115 -21.22 10.94 12.62
N ALA A 116 -20.01 10.66 12.12
CA ALA A 116 -19.06 11.70 11.71
C ALA A 116 -19.33 12.24 10.30
N ALA A 117 -20.34 11.70 9.59
CA ALA A 117 -20.68 12.14 8.24
C ALA A 117 -21.20 13.57 8.24
N PRO A 118 -20.63 14.48 7.43
CA PRO A 118 -21.13 15.85 7.34
C PRO A 118 -22.50 15.89 6.66
N ILE A 119 -23.31 16.91 7.00
CA ILE A 119 -24.61 17.15 6.36
C ILE A 119 -24.43 17.55 4.88
N ARG A 120 -23.30 18.19 4.55
CA ARG A 120 -22.93 18.58 3.20
C ARG A 120 -22.78 17.34 2.28
N LYS A 121 -22.85 17.59 0.97
CA LYS A 121 -22.54 16.57 -0.03
C LYS A 121 -21.11 16.04 0.18
N ILE A 122 -20.98 14.72 0.15
CA ILE A 122 -19.70 14.03 0.24
C ILE A 122 -19.21 13.72 -1.18
N VAL A 123 -17.96 14.04 -1.47
CA VAL A 123 -17.30 13.68 -2.72
C VAL A 123 -16.29 12.59 -2.41
N PRO A 124 -16.52 11.33 -2.85
CA PRO A 124 -15.56 10.25 -2.65
C PRO A 124 -14.21 10.57 -3.32
N THR A 125 -13.11 10.16 -2.70
CA THR A 125 -11.77 10.57 -3.11
C THR A 125 -10.96 9.47 -3.78
N LEU A 126 -11.07 8.22 -3.29
CA LEU A 126 -10.22 7.14 -3.77
C LEU A 126 -10.59 6.64 -5.16
N THR A 127 -9.57 6.33 -5.93
CA THR A 127 -9.67 5.70 -7.24
C THR A 127 -8.67 4.54 -7.34
N ALA A 128 -8.77 3.73 -8.38
CA ALA A 128 -7.76 2.72 -8.67
C ALA A 128 -6.37 3.32 -8.97
N ALA A 129 -6.28 4.61 -9.27
CA ALA A 129 -5.01 5.31 -9.46
C ALA A 129 -4.31 5.65 -8.14
N THR A 130 -5.09 5.90 -7.09
CA THR A 130 -4.58 6.29 -5.77
C THR A 130 -4.50 5.10 -4.80
N SER A 131 -4.84 3.91 -5.28
CA SER A 131 -4.78 2.66 -4.52
C SER A 131 -3.69 1.76 -5.08
N CYS A 132 -2.96 1.08 -4.18
CA CYS A 132 -1.98 0.09 -4.61
C CYS A 132 -2.68 -1.16 -5.15
N LEU A 133 -1.99 -1.89 -6.01
CA LEU A 133 -2.38 -3.23 -6.43
C LEU A 133 -2.09 -4.22 -5.29
N THR A 134 -2.75 -5.36 -5.31
CA THR A 134 -2.36 -6.50 -4.49
C THR A 134 -1.08 -7.10 -5.06
N HIS A 135 -0.03 -7.19 -4.24
CA HIS A 135 1.28 -7.71 -4.62
C HIS A 135 1.76 -8.74 -3.62
N ASP A 136 2.47 -9.74 -4.13
CA ASP A 136 3.36 -10.56 -3.33
C ASP A 136 4.75 -9.89 -3.30
N GLY A 137 5.39 -9.88 -2.14
CA GLY A 137 6.70 -9.27 -2.02
C GLY A 137 7.43 -9.71 -0.76
N ALA A 138 8.74 -9.78 -0.86
CA ALA A 138 9.62 -9.99 0.29
C ALA A 138 10.83 -9.07 0.18
N ALA A 139 11.24 -8.50 1.31
CA ALA A 139 12.43 -7.67 1.39
C ALA A 139 13.26 -8.06 2.61
N PHE A 140 14.56 -8.04 2.46
CA PHE A 140 15.51 -8.36 3.53
C PHE A 140 16.44 -7.19 3.79
N VAL A 141 16.63 -6.87 5.05
CA VAL A 141 17.57 -5.86 5.52
C VAL A 141 18.42 -6.47 6.62
N VAL A 142 19.75 -6.28 6.53
CA VAL A 142 20.67 -6.71 7.57
C VAL A 142 20.85 -5.57 8.57
N LEU A 143 20.49 -5.81 9.81
CA LEU A 143 20.73 -4.88 10.92
C LEU A 143 21.94 -5.34 11.73
N ALA A 144 22.82 -4.42 12.07
CA ALA A 144 23.99 -4.70 12.89
C ALA A 144 24.25 -3.57 13.89
N SER A 145 24.82 -3.91 15.05
CA SER A 145 25.28 -2.90 15.99
C SER A 145 26.51 -2.16 15.45
N GLN A 146 26.73 -0.93 15.89
CA GLN A 146 27.92 -0.14 15.51
C GLN A 146 29.22 -0.91 15.79
N ARG A 147 29.28 -1.62 16.92
CA ARG A 147 30.42 -2.47 17.27
C ARG A 147 30.63 -3.57 16.23
N LYS A 148 29.55 -4.26 15.83
CA LYS A 148 29.65 -5.34 14.84
C LYS A 148 30.06 -4.82 13.47
N VAL A 149 29.61 -3.65 13.07
CA VAL A 149 30.06 -3.01 11.83
C VAL A 149 31.55 -2.71 11.86
N ALA A 150 32.08 -2.21 13.00
CA ALA A 150 33.52 -1.96 13.16
C ALA A 150 34.35 -3.27 13.07
N ASP A 151 33.86 -4.35 13.70
CA ASP A 151 34.48 -5.67 13.66
C ASP A 151 34.56 -6.26 12.24
N LEU A 152 33.59 -5.95 11.38
CA LEU A 152 33.53 -6.42 9.98
C LEU A 152 34.54 -5.70 9.07
N GLY A 153 35.12 -4.60 9.53
CA GLY A 153 36.21 -3.89 8.84
C GLY A 153 35.73 -2.84 7.82
N PRO A 154 36.66 -2.10 7.23
CA PRO A 154 36.39 -0.89 6.46
C PRO A 154 35.70 -1.11 5.10
N HIS A 155 35.67 -2.37 4.64
CA HIS A 155 34.98 -2.73 3.39
C HIS A 155 33.45 -2.77 3.55
N VAL A 156 32.93 -2.86 4.79
CA VAL A 156 31.50 -2.81 5.07
C VAL A 156 31.07 -1.36 5.28
N LYS A 157 30.26 -0.87 4.37
CA LYS A 157 29.71 0.50 4.42
C LYS A 157 28.23 0.43 4.77
N PRO A 158 27.81 0.86 5.97
CA PRO A 158 26.40 0.96 6.33
C PRO A 158 25.66 1.94 5.40
N LEU A 159 24.48 1.56 4.96
CA LEU A 159 23.63 2.44 4.14
C LEU A 159 22.97 3.55 4.97
N ALA A 160 22.63 3.24 6.22
CA ALA A 160 21.97 4.16 7.13
C ALA A 160 22.20 3.76 8.58
N ARG A 161 21.89 4.65 9.51
CA ARG A 161 21.84 4.38 10.95
C ARG A 161 20.43 4.71 11.48
N ILE A 162 19.86 3.78 12.23
CA ILE A 162 18.62 4.03 12.95
C ILE A 162 18.96 4.92 14.16
N ILE A 163 18.40 6.11 14.20
CA ILE A 163 18.65 7.11 15.25
C ILE A 163 17.51 7.24 16.24
N GLY A 164 16.35 6.66 15.96
CA GLY A 164 15.20 6.67 16.83
C GLY A 164 14.07 5.82 16.30
N ALA A 165 13.14 5.49 17.17
CA ALA A 165 11.89 4.80 16.85
C ALA A 165 10.78 5.37 17.74
N ALA A 166 9.56 5.34 17.27
CA ALA A 166 8.37 5.69 18.03
C ALA A 166 7.21 4.78 17.61
N ASP A 167 6.37 4.43 18.57
CA ASP A 167 5.16 3.67 18.36
C ASP A 167 3.95 4.52 18.75
N VAL A 168 2.89 4.47 17.95
CA VAL A 168 1.64 5.15 18.23
C VAL A 168 0.46 4.25 17.89
N GLY A 169 -0.55 4.25 18.73
CA GLY A 169 -1.82 3.56 18.50
C GLY A 169 -2.86 4.55 17.97
N VAL A 170 -3.58 4.14 16.95
CA VAL A 170 -4.72 4.88 16.40
C VAL A 170 -5.92 3.96 16.24
N ASP A 171 -7.10 4.53 15.95
CA ASP A 171 -8.28 3.74 15.61
C ASP A 171 -7.97 2.82 14.40
N PRO A 172 -8.13 1.49 14.54
CA PRO A 172 -7.79 0.54 13.47
C PRO A 172 -8.66 0.70 12.22
N ARG A 173 -9.73 1.47 12.29
CA ARG A 173 -10.56 1.82 11.13
C ARG A 173 -9.97 2.95 10.28
N LEU A 174 -8.91 3.60 10.75
CA LEU A 174 -8.15 4.61 10.01
C LEU A 174 -6.89 3.97 9.43
N SER A 175 -6.54 4.34 8.20
CA SER A 175 -5.34 3.87 7.49
C SER A 175 -4.47 5.05 7.10
#